data_596d81f2a2c003df707401fe6458bcdf
#
_entry.id   596d81f2a2c003df707401fe6458bcdf
#
_cell.length_a   1.000
_cell.length_b   1.000
_cell.length_c   1.000
_cell.angle_alpha   90.00
_cell.angle_beta   90.00
_cell.angle_gamma   90.00
#
_symmetry.space_group_name_H-M   'P 1'
#
loop_
_entity.id
_entity.type
_entity.pdbx_description
1 polymer ?
#
loop_
_entity_poly.entity_id
_entity_poly.type
_entity_poly.pdbx_seq_one_letter_code
_entity_poly.pdbx_strand_id
1 'polypeptide(L)'
;MKFAPMNYHYLRYPLTKFLDKVERSPFDSIDLYCSAPQLNLFDHPLSHLLELDGELRRRHLSVAAMTPENCVYPVNFCTQDRITRESSLRYYQRSIDTAEFLGCPR
;
A
#
# COMPACT_ATOMS: atom_id res chain seq x y z
N MET A 1 -5.24 -22.00 4.70
CA MET A 1 -4.70 -21.02 3.71
C MET A 1 -5.63 -19.84 3.66
N LYS A 2 -5.10 -18.62 3.68
CA LYS A 2 -5.88 -17.39 3.64
C LYS A 2 -5.59 -16.66 2.33
N PHE A 3 -6.65 -16.23 1.62
CA PHE A 3 -6.53 -15.45 0.40
C PHE A 3 -6.82 -13.99 0.69
N ALA A 4 -6.00 -13.11 0.15
CA ALA A 4 -6.18 -11.67 0.24
C ALA A 4 -6.11 -11.08 -1.18
N PRO A 5 -7.21 -10.52 -1.71
CA PRO A 5 -7.18 -9.89 -3.01
C PRO A 5 -6.31 -8.64 -3.01
N MET A 6 -5.67 -8.36 -4.14
CA MET A 6 -4.78 -7.23 -4.35
C MET A 6 -5.45 -6.19 -5.25
N ASN A 7 -5.23 -4.91 -4.97
CA ASN A 7 -5.82 -3.80 -5.74
C ASN A 7 -5.12 -3.52 -7.08
N TYR A 8 -4.18 -4.33 -7.51
CA TYR A 8 -3.37 -4.11 -8.71
C TYR A 8 -4.21 -3.84 -9.97
N HIS A 9 -5.28 -4.59 -10.19
CA HIS A 9 -6.14 -4.42 -11.35
C HIS A 9 -7.07 -3.21 -11.26
N TYR A 10 -7.09 -2.51 -10.12
CA TYR A 10 -7.92 -1.34 -9.86
C TYR A 10 -7.14 -0.03 -9.82
N LEU A 11 -5.88 0.00 -10.25
CA LEU A 11 -5.01 1.18 -10.14
C LEU A 11 -5.51 2.41 -10.89
N ARG A 12 -6.37 2.21 -11.90
CA ARG A 12 -6.99 3.31 -12.68
C ARG A 12 -8.28 3.84 -12.06
N TYR A 13 -8.71 3.26 -10.94
CA TYR A 13 -9.91 3.65 -10.22
C TYR A 13 -9.53 4.15 -8.82
N PRO A 14 -10.43 4.91 -8.16
CA PRO A 14 -10.25 5.19 -6.74
C PRO A 14 -10.14 3.89 -5.95
N LEU A 15 -9.28 3.87 -4.92
CA LEU A 15 -9.08 2.68 -4.09
C LEU A 15 -10.39 2.20 -3.45
N THR A 16 -11.29 3.14 -3.11
CA THR A 16 -12.61 2.84 -2.56
C THR A 16 -13.43 1.90 -3.43
N LYS A 17 -13.27 1.97 -4.77
CA LYS A 17 -13.96 1.06 -5.69
C LYS A 17 -13.51 -0.39 -5.49
N PHE A 18 -12.22 -0.61 -5.29
CA PHE A 18 -11.69 -1.93 -4.95
C PHE A 18 -12.21 -2.39 -3.58
N LEU A 19 -12.14 -1.51 -2.58
CA LEU A 19 -12.61 -1.81 -1.23
C LEU A 19 -14.10 -2.16 -1.20
N ASP A 20 -14.94 -1.47 -2.01
CA ASP A 20 -16.35 -1.80 -2.16
C ASP A 20 -16.56 -3.24 -2.68
N LYS A 21 -15.72 -3.67 -3.62
CA LYS A 21 -15.80 -5.04 -4.15
C LYS A 21 -15.39 -6.06 -3.12
N VAL A 22 -14.32 -5.81 -2.37
CA VAL A 22 -13.84 -6.72 -1.33
C VAL A 22 -14.85 -6.83 -0.20
N GLU A 23 -15.44 -5.71 0.22
CA GLU A 23 -16.47 -5.67 1.28
C GLU A 23 -17.67 -6.56 0.96
N ARG A 24 -18.05 -6.65 -0.32
CA ARG A 24 -19.16 -7.49 -0.80
C ARG A 24 -18.76 -8.93 -1.06
N SER A 25 -17.51 -9.27 -0.89
CA SER A 25 -16.95 -10.61 -1.09
C SER A 25 -16.81 -11.34 0.24
N PRO A 26 -16.48 -12.64 0.23
CA PRO A 26 -16.19 -13.36 1.47
C PRO A 26 -14.83 -13.04 2.09
N PHE A 27 -14.03 -12.17 1.47
CA PHE A 27 -12.70 -11.81 1.98
C PHE A 27 -12.79 -10.73 3.07
N ASP A 28 -11.96 -10.84 4.08
CA ASP A 28 -11.87 -9.90 5.21
C ASP A 28 -10.53 -9.17 5.28
N SER A 29 -9.65 -9.42 4.31
CA SER A 29 -8.33 -8.79 4.25
C SER A 29 -7.88 -8.59 2.81
N ILE A 30 -6.94 -7.67 2.63
CA ILE A 30 -6.37 -7.32 1.34
C ILE A 30 -4.84 -7.41 1.36
N ASP A 31 -4.25 -7.60 0.19
CA ASP A 31 -2.86 -7.27 -0.09
C ASP A 31 -2.85 -5.88 -0.74
N LEU A 32 -2.32 -4.90 -0.03
CA LEU A 32 -2.32 -3.51 -0.48
C LEU A 32 -1.11 -3.25 -1.38
N TYR A 33 -1.36 -3.15 -2.67
CA TYR A 33 -0.36 -2.74 -3.64
C TYR A 33 -0.23 -1.22 -3.62
N CYS A 34 0.97 -0.73 -3.26
CA CYS A 34 1.23 0.68 -3.04
C CYS A 34 1.80 1.33 -4.29
N SER A 35 0.93 1.96 -5.05
CA SER A 35 1.30 2.69 -6.26
C SER A 35 0.44 3.95 -6.42
N ALA A 36 1.03 4.99 -6.98
CA ALA A 36 0.27 6.17 -7.37
C ALA A 36 -0.79 5.80 -8.44
N PRO A 37 -1.97 6.44 -8.46
CA PRO A 37 -2.39 7.52 -7.56
C PRO A 37 -3.04 7.05 -6.25
N GLN A 38 -3.24 5.76 -6.05
CA GLN A 38 -3.99 5.23 -4.90
C GLN A 38 -3.21 5.39 -3.58
N LEU A 39 -1.94 5.00 -3.56
CA LEU A 39 -1.07 5.19 -2.41
C LEU A 39 0.37 5.35 -2.87
N ASN A 40 0.87 6.58 -2.85
CA ASN A 40 2.24 6.89 -3.22
C ASN A 40 3.12 6.92 -1.96
N LEU A 41 3.98 5.91 -1.78
CA LEU A 41 4.86 5.82 -0.61
C LEU A 41 6.00 6.86 -0.60
N PHE A 42 6.32 7.48 -1.75
CA PHE A 42 7.27 8.59 -1.77
C PHE A 42 6.70 9.86 -1.14
N ASP A 43 5.41 10.08 -1.33
CA ASP A 43 4.77 11.34 -0.95
C ASP A 43 3.27 11.11 -0.68
N HIS A 44 2.95 10.74 0.56
CA HIS A 44 1.56 10.69 1.02
C HIS A 44 1.45 11.43 2.35
N PRO A 45 0.45 12.30 2.50
CA PRO A 45 0.21 12.98 3.78
C PRO A 45 -0.40 12.03 4.81
N LEU A 46 -0.20 12.34 6.09
CA LEU A 46 -0.81 11.58 7.18
C LEU A 46 -2.34 11.53 7.07
N SER A 47 -2.96 12.62 6.61
CA SER A 47 -4.41 12.68 6.40
C SER A 47 -4.89 11.57 5.45
N HIS A 48 -4.13 11.26 4.41
CA HIS A 48 -4.46 10.19 3.46
C HIS A 48 -4.43 8.81 4.14
N LEU A 49 -3.43 8.57 4.98
CA LEU A 49 -3.35 7.32 5.76
C LEU A 49 -4.48 7.19 6.77
N LEU A 50 -4.85 8.29 7.42
CA LEU A 50 -5.98 8.31 8.35
C LEU A 50 -7.30 8.00 7.65
N GLU A 51 -7.52 8.57 6.46
CA GLU A 51 -8.68 8.27 5.63
C GLU A 51 -8.71 6.80 5.23
N LEU A 52 -7.58 6.26 4.78
CA LEU A 52 -7.47 4.85 4.39
C LEU A 52 -7.74 3.92 5.58
N ASP A 53 -7.15 4.19 6.73
CA ASP A 53 -7.38 3.41 7.94
C ASP A 53 -8.86 3.44 8.35
N GLY A 54 -9.50 4.62 8.29
CA GLY A 54 -10.93 4.79 8.55
C GLY A 54 -11.80 3.97 7.58
N GLU A 55 -11.48 4.00 6.29
CA GLU A 55 -12.20 3.21 5.27
C GLU A 55 -12.08 1.71 5.52
N LEU A 56 -10.89 1.23 5.87
CA LEU A 56 -10.66 -0.17 6.18
C LEU A 56 -11.44 -0.61 7.44
N ARG A 57 -11.39 0.18 8.51
CA ARG A 57 -12.12 -0.10 9.75
C ARG A 57 -13.63 -0.12 9.55
N ARG A 58 -14.16 0.87 8.85
CA ARG A 58 -15.59 0.96 8.53
C ARG A 58 -16.11 -0.25 7.76
N ARG A 59 -15.26 -0.83 6.92
CA ARG A 59 -15.59 -2.01 6.10
C ARG A 59 -15.23 -3.33 6.76
N HIS A 60 -14.70 -3.32 7.97
CA HIS A 60 -14.18 -4.51 8.67
C HIS A 60 -13.14 -5.27 7.86
N LEU A 61 -12.28 -4.52 7.15
CA LEU A 61 -11.18 -5.06 6.36
C LEU A 61 -9.85 -4.79 7.05
N SER A 62 -8.91 -5.72 6.91
CA SER A 62 -7.54 -5.57 7.38
C SER A 62 -6.55 -5.67 6.23
N VAL A 63 -5.35 -5.17 6.44
CA VAL A 63 -4.24 -5.32 5.49
C VAL A 63 -3.42 -6.53 5.91
N ALA A 64 -3.50 -7.62 5.14
CA ALA A 64 -2.77 -8.85 5.42
C ALA A 64 -1.32 -8.79 4.94
N ALA A 65 -1.09 -8.08 3.85
CA ALA A 65 0.23 -7.83 3.29
C ALA A 65 0.26 -6.48 2.60
N MET A 66 1.42 -5.91 2.45
CA MET A 66 1.64 -4.66 1.72
C MET A 66 2.75 -4.87 0.70
N THR A 67 2.47 -4.52 -0.55
CA THR A 67 3.39 -4.70 -1.66
C THR A 67 3.78 -3.33 -2.22
N PRO A 68 4.95 -2.79 -1.85
CA PRO A 68 5.46 -1.54 -2.43
C PRO A 68 5.78 -1.71 -3.91
N GLU A 69 5.35 -0.76 -4.74
CA GLU A 69 5.74 -0.71 -6.14
C GLU A 69 7.24 -0.42 -6.27
N ASN A 70 7.97 -1.24 -7.00
CA ASN A 70 9.41 -1.05 -7.21
C ASN A 70 9.87 -1.33 -8.65
N CYS A 71 8.93 -1.63 -9.56
CA CYS A 71 9.28 -1.92 -10.95
C CYS A 71 9.39 -0.65 -11.80
N VAL A 72 8.49 0.31 -11.59
CA VAL A 72 8.45 1.56 -12.35
C VAL A 72 9.03 2.75 -11.58
N TYR A 73 9.13 2.65 -10.26
CA TYR A 73 9.75 3.69 -9.45
C TYR A 73 11.27 3.51 -9.43
N PRO A 74 12.05 4.60 -9.33
CA PRO A 74 13.51 4.53 -9.32
C PRO A 74 14.02 4.04 -7.96
N VAL A 75 13.69 2.81 -7.60
CA VAL A 75 14.10 2.17 -6.36
C VAL A 75 15.19 1.14 -6.67
N ASN A 76 16.39 1.37 -6.15
CA ASN A 76 17.53 0.48 -6.38
C ASN A 76 18.56 0.61 -5.25
N PHE A 77 18.73 -0.45 -4.47
CA PHE A 77 19.73 -0.51 -3.39
C PHE A 77 21.14 -0.77 -3.88
N CYS A 78 21.26 -1.38 -5.06
CA CYS A 78 22.56 -1.79 -5.62
C CYS A 78 23.22 -0.73 -6.49
N THR A 79 22.56 0.41 -6.70
CA THR A 79 23.12 1.50 -7.50
C THR A 79 24.32 2.15 -6.81
N GLN A 80 25.30 2.58 -7.60
CA GLN A 80 26.41 3.40 -7.11
C GLN A 80 25.98 4.86 -6.91
N ASP A 81 24.90 5.29 -7.53
CA ASP A 81 24.35 6.62 -7.33
C ASP A 81 23.81 6.77 -5.90
N ARG A 82 24.49 7.65 -5.13
CA ARG A 82 24.16 7.87 -3.73
C ARG A 82 22.74 8.40 -3.54
N ILE A 83 22.29 9.31 -4.40
CA ILE A 83 20.97 9.94 -4.28
C ILE A 83 19.87 8.90 -4.45
N THR A 84 19.99 8.08 -5.49
CA THR A 84 19.01 6.99 -5.74
C THR A 84 19.01 5.96 -4.61
N ARG A 85 20.20 5.59 -4.09
CA ARG A 85 20.31 4.64 -2.98
C ARG A 85 19.67 5.18 -1.71
N GLU A 86 19.95 6.41 -1.33
CA GLU A 86 19.37 7.06 -0.15
C GLU A 86 17.84 7.24 -0.30
N SER A 87 17.39 7.61 -1.47
CA SER A 87 15.96 7.72 -1.79
C SER A 87 15.27 6.37 -1.69
N SER A 88 15.91 5.30 -2.15
CA SER A 88 15.39 3.94 -2.05
C SER A 88 15.25 3.50 -0.59
N LEU A 89 16.24 3.80 0.25
CA LEU A 89 16.18 3.51 1.69
C LEU A 89 15.01 4.23 2.36
N ARG A 90 14.83 5.52 2.06
CA ARG A 90 13.70 6.29 2.59
C ARG A 90 12.36 5.73 2.12
N TYR A 91 12.27 5.30 0.88
CA TYR A 91 11.06 4.68 0.33
C TYR A 91 10.65 3.43 1.11
N TYR A 92 11.59 2.54 1.35
CA TYR A 92 11.29 1.31 2.12
C TYR A 92 11.06 1.59 3.61
N GLN A 93 11.74 2.58 4.18
CA GLN A 93 11.44 3.00 5.56
C GLN A 93 10.01 3.50 5.67
N ARG A 94 9.55 4.35 4.75
CA ARG A 94 8.16 4.80 4.73
C ARG A 94 7.17 3.65 4.49
N SER A 95 7.58 2.67 3.70
CA SER A 95 6.78 1.46 3.49
C SER A 95 6.55 0.70 4.80
N ILE A 96 7.62 0.51 5.57
CA ILE A 96 7.56 -0.15 6.89
C ILE A 96 6.69 0.66 7.86
N ASP A 97 6.91 1.95 7.95
CA ASP A 97 6.14 2.85 8.82
C ASP A 97 4.65 2.84 8.47
N THR A 98 4.34 2.83 7.17
CA THR A 98 2.96 2.75 6.67
C THR A 98 2.33 1.40 7.01
N ALA A 99 3.07 0.31 6.84
CA ALA A 99 2.61 -1.03 7.19
C ALA A 99 2.31 -1.13 8.69
N GLU A 100 3.18 -0.60 9.53
CA GLU A 100 2.97 -0.55 10.98
C GLU A 100 1.73 0.25 11.33
N PHE A 101 1.56 1.43 10.74
CA PHE A 101 0.39 2.27 10.95
C PHE A 101 -0.92 1.56 10.60
N LEU A 102 -0.94 0.82 9.51
CA LEU A 102 -2.12 0.06 9.05
C LEU A 102 -2.29 -1.29 9.75
N GLY A 103 -1.40 -1.65 10.68
CA GLY A 103 -1.46 -2.92 11.38
C GLY A 103 -1.13 -4.13 10.50
N CYS A 104 -0.38 -3.93 9.43
CA CYS A 104 -0.02 -4.97 8.49
C CYS A 104 1.13 -5.82 9.05
N PRO A 105 1.00 -7.17 9.13
CA PRO A 105 2.05 -8.02 9.66
C PRO A 105 3.18 -8.33 8.66
N ARG A 106 2.98 -8.00 7.39
CA ARG A 106 3.94 -8.36 6.31
C ARG A 106 4.12 -7.27 5.26
#